data_afc1a99ca7509d76c82f720e540e25d6
#
_entry.id   afc1a99ca7509d76c82f720e540e25d6
#
_cell.length_a   1.000
_cell.length_b   1.000
_cell.length_c   1.000
_cell.angle_alpha   90.00
_cell.angle_beta   90.00
_cell.angle_gamma   90.00
#
_symmetry.space_group_name_H-M   'P 1'
#
loop_
_entity.id
_entity.type
_entity.pdbx_description
1 polymer ?
#
loop_
_entity_poly.entity_id
_entity_poly.type
_entity_poly.pdbx_seq_one_letter_code
_entity_poly.pdbx_strand_id
1 'polypeptide(L)'
;IIRKFQDFWITLVLLKQNFLPYLIIGNETEGNFILRKKQYEKTEEEMLHIAKEIILLKTRNQLSLLKNFRDKSESLKWEIEKTKDIIEKIPWAENYENLLGYEWNISKIFFGNYFESIDWHRRAPRAKADIPNLLLDIWYTYLFHFVEALLRLYGFDNYYWVYHRT
;
A
#
# COMPACT_ATOMS: atom_id res chain seq x y z
N ILE A 1 -21.02 12.60 22.44
CA ILE A 1 -20.62 12.49 21.00
C ILE A 1 -19.77 11.24 20.81
N ILE A 2 -18.67 11.02 21.54
CA ILE A 2 -17.76 9.86 21.41
C ILE A 2 -18.51 8.54 21.55
N ARG A 3 -19.39 8.41 22.58
CA ARG A 3 -20.19 7.20 22.78
C ARG A 3 -21.06 6.86 21.57
N LYS A 4 -21.64 7.85 20.89
CA LYS A 4 -22.39 7.62 19.65
C LYS A 4 -21.51 7.05 18.53
N PHE A 5 -20.27 7.48 18.39
CA PHE A 5 -19.36 6.90 17.41
C PHE A 5 -19.11 5.41 17.69
N GLN A 6 -18.93 5.04 18.97
CA GLN A 6 -18.78 3.65 19.38
C GLN A 6 -20.05 2.83 19.11
N ASP A 7 -21.23 3.38 19.45
CA ASP A 7 -22.52 2.72 19.20
C ASP A 7 -22.78 2.42 17.72
N PHE A 8 -22.24 3.25 16.82
CA PHE A 8 -22.35 3.09 15.35
C PHE A 8 -21.11 2.50 14.68
N TRP A 9 -20.17 1.93 15.44
CA TRP A 9 -18.93 1.35 14.92
C TRP A 9 -18.07 2.32 14.10
N ILE A 10 -18.14 3.60 14.42
CA ILE A 10 -17.37 4.65 13.75
C ILE A 10 -16.01 4.79 14.44
N THR A 11 -14.92 4.56 13.72
CA THR A 11 -13.58 4.84 14.20
C THR A 11 -13.21 6.29 13.86
N LEU A 12 -12.86 7.06 14.88
CA LEU A 12 -12.40 8.44 14.74
C LEU A 12 -10.87 8.47 14.87
N VAL A 13 -10.21 8.97 13.84
CA VAL A 13 -8.77 9.17 13.84
C VAL A 13 -8.48 10.68 13.92
N LEU A 14 -7.89 11.12 15.03
CA LEU A 14 -7.43 12.49 15.20
C LEU A 14 -5.98 12.58 14.73
N LEU A 15 -5.71 13.49 13.78
CA LEU A 15 -4.40 13.69 13.20
C LEU A 15 -3.74 14.97 13.73
N LYS A 16 -2.42 14.94 13.87
CA LYS A 16 -1.60 16.14 14.08
C LYS A 16 -1.55 16.96 12.79
N GLN A 17 -1.02 18.21 12.85
CA GLN A 17 -0.83 19.04 11.66
C GLN A 17 0.06 18.42 10.59
N ASN A 18 0.95 17.49 10.97
CA ASN A 18 1.80 16.74 10.06
C ASN A 18 1.16 15.43 9.57
N PHE A 19 -0.15 15.28 9.74
CA PHE A 19 -0.96 14.11 9.38
C PHE A 19 -0.61 12.81 10.11
N LEU A 20 0.25 12.84 11.12
CA LEU A 20 0.46 11.67 11.98
C LEU A 20 -0.71 11.50 12.95
N PRO A 21 -1.10 10.27 13.28
CA PRO A 21 -2.18 10.03 14.22
C PRO A 21 -1.78 10.55 15.61
N TYR A 22 -2.71 11.28 16.20
CA TYR A 22 -2.61 11.74 17.59
C TYR A 22 -3.37 10.80 18.51
N LEU A 23 -4.57 10.42 18.10
CA LEU A 23 -5.47 9.58 18.88
C LEU A 23 -6.41 8.82 17.93
N ILE A 24 -6.60 7.54 18.18
CA ILE A 24 -7.59 6.70 17.51
C ILE A 24 -8.64 6.32 18.54
N ILE A 25 -9.89 6.67 18.30
CA ILE A 25 -11.04 6.33 19.13
C ILE A 25 -11.93 5.42 18.31
N GLY A 26 -12.11 4.18 18.72
CA GLY A 26 -12.94 3.21 18.00
C GLY A 26 -13.24 2.02 18.90
N ASN A 27 -14.06 1.12 18.40
CA ASN A 27 -14.27 -0.17 19.02
C ASN A 27 -13.03 -1.03 18.77
N GLU A 28 -12.22 -1.24 19.79
CA GLU A 28 -11.24 -2.31 19.75
C GLU A 28 -11.97 -3.64 19.92
N THR A 29 -11.64 -4.62 19.08
CA THR A 29 -12.09 -5.98 19.30
C THR A 29 -11.31 -6.53 20.49
N GLU A 30 -11.85 -6.30 21.70
CA GLU A 30 -11.32 -6.91 22.92
C GLU A 30 -11.31 -8.44 22.72
N GLY A 31 -10.17 -9.06 22.98
CA GLY A 31 -10.10 -10.50 23.07
C GLY A 31 -9.79 -11.29 21.82
N ASN A 32 -9.40 -10.68 20.70
CA ASN A 32 -8.98 -11.45 19.51
C ASN A 32 -7.52 -11.95 19.62
N PHE A 33 -7.15 -12.46 20.81
CA PHE A 33 -5.81 -12.99 21.06
C PHE A 33 -5.48 -14.18 20.16
N ILE A 34 -6.49 -14.97 19.75
CA ILE A 34 -6.30 -16.10 18.83
C ILE A 34 -5.81 -15.61 17.46
N LEU A 35 -6.35 -14.50 16.96
CA LEU A 35 -5.91 -13.91 15.69
C LEU A 35 -4.47 -13.39 15.81
N ARG A 36 -4.15 -12.66 16.88
CA ARG A 36 -2.77 -12.17 17.14
C ARG A 36 -1.79 -13.33 17.30
N LYS A 37 -2.18 -14.38 18.03
CA LYS A 37 -1.38 -15.60 18.14
C LYS A 37 -1.09 -16.19 16.77
N LYS A 38 -2.10 -16.38 15.93
CA LYS A 38 -1.92 -16.85 14.54
C LYS A 38 -1.06 -15.92 13.70
N GLN A 39 -1.14 -14.60 13.92
CA GLN A 39 -0.29 -13.62 13.26
C GLN A 39 1.17 -13.80 13.64
N TYR A 40 1.48 -14.00 14.92
CA TYR A 40 2.85 -14.19 15.41
C TYR A 40 3.45 -15.56 15.11
N GLU A 41 2.61 -16.59 14.98
CA GLU A 41 3.02 -17.96 14.66
C GLU A 41 3.27 -18.18 13.16
N LYS A 42 3.05 -17.18 12.31
CA LYS A 42 3.32 -17.25 10.88
C LYS A 42 4.80 -17.49 10.60
N THR A 43 5.07 -18.49 9.76
CA THR A 43 6.44 -18.75 9.28
C THR A 43 6.91 -17.70 8.30
N GLU A 44 8.21 -17.59 8.07
CA GLU A 44 8.79 -16.69 7.06
C GLU A 44 8.24 -16.97 5.65
N GLU A 45 8.01 -18.22 5.32
CA GLU A 45 7.44 -18.63 4.03
C GLU A 45 5.99 -18.14 3.89
N GLU A 46 5.16 -18.32 4.93
CA GLU A 46 3.79 -17.81 4.94
C GLU A 46 3.74 -16.28 4.87
N MET A 47 4.66 -15.61 5.53
CA MET A 47 4.76 -14.15 5.49
C MET A 47 5.19 -13.65 4.11
N LEU A 48 6.16 -14.31 3.47
CA LEU A 48 6.55 -14.02 2.09
C LEU A 48 5.39 -14.28 1.13
N HIS A 49 4.60 -15.33 1.33
CA HIS A 49 3.40 -15.60 0.53
C HIS A 49 2.39 -14.46 0.63
N ILE A 50 2.08 -13.97 1.84
CA ILE A 50 1.18 -12.83 2.05
C ILE A 50 1.74 -11.57 1.38
N ALA A 51 3.04 -11.31 1.51
CA ALA A 51 3.68 -10.20 0.85
C ALA A 51 3.55 -10.25 -0.69
N LYS A 52 3.72 -11.43 -1.29
CA LYS A 52 3.52 -11.67 -2.73
C LYS A 52 2.10 -11.31 -3.17
N GLU A 53 1.09 -11.77 -2.42
CA GLU A 53 -0.32 -11.46 -2.72
C GLU A 53 -0.60 -9.95 -2.67
N ILE A 54 -0.09 -9.25 -1.65
CA ILE A 54 -0.25 -7.80 -1.53
C ILE A 54 0.39 -7.08 -2.72
N ILE A 55 1.63 -7.44 -3.06
CA ILE A 55 2.36 -6.82 -4.18
C ILE A 55 1.71 -7.18 -5.53
N LEU A 56 1.22 -8.39 -5.69
CA LEU A 56 0.50 -8.83 -6.89
C LEU A 56 -0.77 -8.00 -7.10
N LEU A 57 -1.57 -7.79 -6.07
CA LEU A 57 -2.77 -6.94 -6.14
C LEU A 57 -2.42 -5.49 -6.46
N LYS A 58 -1.42 -4.92 -5.79
CA LYS A 58 -0.94 -3.56 -6.06
C LYS A 58 -0.51 -3.38 -7.51
N THR A 59 0.33 -4.27 -8.00
CA THR A 59 0.92 -4.16 -9.34
C THR A 59 -0.11 -4.41 -10.45
N ARG A 60 -1.08 -5.31 -10.25
CA ARG A 60 -2.23 -5.51 -11.14
C ARG A 60 -3.09 -4.25 -11.24
N ASN A 61 -3.32 -3.56 -10.12
CA ASN A 61 -4.07 -2.29 -10.11
C ASN A 61 -3.29 -1.20 -10.88
N GLN A 62 -1.98 -1.08 -10.69
CA GLN A 62 -1.13 -0.16 -11.44
C GLN A 62 -1.19 -0.47 -12.94
N LEU A 63 -1.06 -1.73 -13.34
CA LEU A 63 -1.18 -2.16 -14.72
C LEU A 63 -2.56 -1.83 -15.32
N SER A 64 -3.63 -2.04 -14.55
CA SER A 64 -5.00 -1.71 -14.97
C SER A 64 -5.13 -0.21 -15.29
N LEU A 65 -4.57 0.65 -14.43
CA LEU A 65 -4.58 2.10 -14.67
C LEU A 65 -3.82 2.47 -15.95
N LEU A 66 -2.64 1.90 -16.19
CA LEU A 66 -1.90 2.13 -17.45
C LEU A 66 -2.66 1.64 -18.69
N LYS A 67 -3.37 0.51 -18.58
CA LYS A 67 -4.21 0.00 -19.68
C LYS A 67 -5.42 0.88 -20.00
N ASN A 68 -5.88 1.69 -19.03
CA ASN A 68 -7.06 2.56 -19.22
C ASN A 68 -6.76 3.86 -19.96
N PHE A 69 -5.50 4.18 -20.26
CA PHE A 69 -5.20 5.33 -21.12
C PHE A 69 -5.86 5.15 -22.48
N ARG A 70 -6.52 6.22 -22.97
CA ARG A 70 -7.20 6.20 -24.28
C ARG A 70 -6.18 6.09 -25.42
N ASP A 71 -5.19 6.97 -25.39
CA ASP A 71 -4.14 7.06 -26.42
C ASP A 71 -2.84 6.53 -25.81
N LYS A 72 -2.34 5.42 -26.37
CA LYS A 72 -1.12 4.76 -25.93
C LYS A 72 -0.04 4.92 -26.97
N SER A 73 1.07 5.55 -26.60
CA SER A 73 2.29 5.53 -27.41
C SER A 73 2.81 4.10 -27.57
N GLU A 74 3.62 3.86 -28.58
CA GLU A 74 4.28 2.55 -28.76
C GLU A 74 5.19 2.21 -27.58
N SER A 75 5.84 3.23 -26.98
CA SER A 75 6.63 3.08 -25.77
C SER A 75 5.77 2.58 -24.60
N LEU A 76 4.61 3.20 -24.36
CA LEU A 76 3.71 2.79 -23.30
C LEU A 76 3.17 1.36 -23.53
N LYS A 77 2.87 1.00 -24.77
CA LYS A 77 2.45 -0.39 -25.09
C LYS A 77 3.54 -1.39 -24.71
N TRP A 78 4.78 -1.10 -25.06
CA TRP A 78 5.92 -1.95 -24.72
C TRP A 78 6.12 -2.06 -23.20
N GLU A 79 6.00 -0.94 -22.47
CA GLU A 79 6.13 -0.93 -21.01
C GLU A 79 4.97 -1.66 -20.30
N ILE A 80 3.76 -1.63 -20.88
CA ILE A 80 2.63 -2.44 -20.40
C ILE A 80 2.94 -3.93 -20.54
N GLU A 81 3.48 -4.39 -21.69
CA GLU A 81 3.85 -5.81 -21.85
C GLU A 81 4.99 -6.19 -20.91
N LYS A 82 6.04 -5.38 -20.81
CA LYS A 82 7.10 -5.58 -19.81
C LYS A 82 6.58 -5.68 -18.38
N THR A 83 5.58 -4.87 -18.04
CA THR A 83 4.96 -4.91 -16.70
C THR A 83 4.21 -6.22 -16.47
N LYS A 84 3.52 -6.75 -17.48
CA LYS A 84 2.88 -8.08 -17.39
C LYS A 84 3.92 -9.17 -17.12
N ASP A 85 5.03 -9.19 -17.86
CA ASP A 85 6.10 -10.17 -17.70
C ASP A 85 6.71 -10.13 -16.27
N ILE A 86 6.82 -8.93 -15.68
CA ILE A 86 7.32 -8.80 -14.31
C ILE A 86 6.27 -9.31 -13.32
N ILE A 87 4.98 -8.99 -13.51
CA ILE A 87 3.89 -9.44 -12.64
C ILE A 87 3.82 -10.97 -12.61
N GLU A 88 4.02 -11.65 -13.73
CA GLU A 88 4.04 -13.11 -13.80
C GLU A 88 5.18 -13.76 -12.99
N LYS A 89 6.25 -13.02 -12.71
CA LYS A 89 7.37 -13.48 -11.89
C LYS A 89 7.14 -13.31 -10.38
N ILE A 90 6.21 -12.46 -9.95
CA ILE A 90 5.94 -12.17 -8.54
C ILE A 90 5.63 -13.45 -7.73
N PRO A 91 4.77 -14.38 -8.16
CA PRO A 91 4.49 -15.61 -7.43
C PRO A 91 5.74 -16.47 -7.19
N TRP A 92 6.73 -16.36 -8.09
CA TRP A 92 7.97 -17.15 -8.08
C TRP A 92 9.13 -16.46 -7.36
N ALA A 93 8.90 -15.29 -6.73
CA ALA A 93 9.93 -14.63 -5.93
C ALA A 93 10.39 -15.54 -4.78
N GLU A 94 11.70 -15.77 -4.67
CA GLU A 94 12.27 -16.67 -3.66
C GLU A 94 12.43 -15.98 -2.30
N ASN A 95 12.56 -14.65 -2.32
CA ASN A 95 12.84 -13.84 -1.13
C ASN A 95 12.25 -12.42 -1.27
N TYR A 96 12.33 -11.66 -0.18
CA TYR A 96 11.85 -10.27 -0.15
C TYR A 96 12.64 -9.34 -1.08
N GLU A 97 13.92 -9.59 -1.33
CA GLU A 97 14.76 -8.76 -2.22
C GLU A 97 14.28 -8.88 -3.66
N ASN A 98 13.99 -10.11 -4.13
CA ASN A 98 13.39 -10.31 -5.45
C ASN A 98 12.04 -9.61 -5.57
N LEU A 99 11.19 -9.73 -4.55
CA LEU A 99 9.88 -9.12 -4.50
C LEU A 99 9.95 -7.58 -4.55
N LEU A 100 10.85 -6.98 -3.77
CA LEU A 100 11.14 -5.55 -3.77
C LEU A 100 11.65 -5.08 -5.15
N GLY A 101 12.52 -5.86 -5.77
CA GLY A 101 13.02 -5.56 -7.11
C GLY A 101 11.92 -5.52 -8.17
N TYR A 102 10.98 -6.47 -8.13
CA TYR A 102 9.81 -6.49 -9.02
C TYR A 102 8.89 -5.29 -8.77
N GLU A 103 8.56 -5.04 -7.50
CA GLU A 103 7.73 -3.90 -7.11
C GLU A 103 8.34 -2.57 -7.56
N TRP A 104 9.64 -2.38 -7.32
CA TRP A 104 10.35 -1.17 -7.69
C TRP A 104 10.32 -0.92 -9.20
N ASN A 105 10.60 -1.96 -10.01
CA ASN A 105 10.58 -1.85 -11.46
C ASN A 105 9.20 -1.46 -11.99
N ILE A 106 8.13 -2.11 -11.49
CA ILE A 106 6.75 -1.81 -11.90
C ILE A 106 6.36 -0.40 -11.46
N SER A 107 6.69 -0.01 -10.23
CA SER A 107 6.40 1.32 -9.71
C SER A 107 7.11 2.41 -10.51
N LYS A 108 8.36 2.18 -10.94
CA LYS A 108 9.10 3.11 -11.81
C LYS A 108 8.38 3.31 -13.16
N ILE A 109 7.97 2.22 -13.81
CA ILE A 109 7.20 2.28 -15.05
C ILE A 109 5.88 3.02 -14.82
N PHE A 110 5.13 2.64 -13.79
CA PHE A 110 3.84 3.23 -13.46
C PHE A 110 3.95 4.73 -13.25
N PHE A 111 4.80 5.17 -12.35
CA PHE A 111 4.92 6.59 -12.03
C PHE A 111 5.48 7.40 -13.20
N GLY A 112 6.40 6.85 -14.00
CA GLY A 112 6.94 7.53 -15.17
C GLY A 112 5.91 7.82 -16.25
N ASN A 113 4.95 6.91 -16.47
CA ASN A 113 3.93 7.07 -17.50
C ASN A 113 2.64 7.72 -16.99
N TYR A 114 2.21 7.38 -15.78
CA TYR A 114 0.91 7.82 -15.28
C TYR A 114 0.84 9.34 -15.08
N PHE A 115 1.96 9.98 -14.76
CA PHE A 115 2.07 11.40 -14.52
C PHE A 115 2.81 12.17 -15.64
N GLU A 116 3.09 11.55 -16.76
CA GLU A 116 3.79 12.17 -17.90
C GLU A 116 3.10 13.46 -18.36
N SER A 117 1.76 13.50 -18.39
CA SER A 117 0.97 14.65 -18.87
C SER A 117 1.07 15.90 -17.99
N ILE A 118 1.61 15.81 -16.79
CA ILE A 118 1.73 16.91 -15.83
C ILE A 118 3.19 17.32 -15.56
N ASP A 119 4.11 16.95 -16.46
CA ASP A 119 5.55 17.25 -16.37
C ASP A 119 6.17 16.86 -15.02
N TRP A 120 5.80 15.67 -14.54
CA TRP A 120 6.28 15.15 -13.28
C TRP A 120 7.54 14.30 -13.47
N HIS A 121 8.61 14.66 -12.75
CA HIS A 121 9.91 14.03 -12.97
C HIS A 121 10.08 12.69 -12.25
N ARG A 122 9.67 12.62 -10.97
CA ARG A 122 9.83 11.39 -10.17
C ARG A 122 9.07 11.43 -8.86
N ARG A 123 8.79 10.26 -8.31
CA ARG A 123 8.33 10.11 -6.94
C ARG A 123 9.44 10.46 -5.96
N ALA A 124 9.20 11.46 -5.13
CA ALA A 124 10.10 11.90 -4.05
C ALA A 124 9.33 11.91 -2.71
N PRO A 125 9.21 10.76 -2.03
CA PRO A 125 8.44 10.64 -0.81
C PRO A 125 8.93 11.60 0.27
N ARG A 126 7.99 12.28 0.95
CA ARG A 126 8.24 13.23 2.05
C ARG A 126 9.06 14.48 1.69
N ALA A 127 9.55 14.59 0.47
CA ALA A 127 10.37 15.71 0.04
C ALA A 127 9.56 16.98 -0.31
N LYS A 128 8.25 16.85 -0.53
CA LYS A 128 7.34 17.96 -0.95
C LYS A 128 7.93 18.76 -2.13
N ALA A 129 8.60 18.05 -3.04
CA ALA A 129 9.38 18.67 -4.12
C ALA A 129 8.49 19.41 -5.13
N ASP A 130 7.26 18.96 -5.30
CA ASP A 130 6.26 19.49 -6.22
C ASP A 130 4.84 19.18 -5.74
N ILE A 131 3.84 19.78 -6.38
CA ILE A 131 2.43 19.60 -6.02
C ILE A 131 1.99 18.12 -6.14
N PRO A 132 2.29 17.39 -7.23
CA PRO A 132 1.96 15.97 -7.32
C PRO A 132 2.55 15.12 -6.19
N ASN A 133 3.82 15.34 -5.82
CA ASN A 133 4.44 14.63 -4.70
C ASN A 133 3.77 14.97 -3.37
N LEU A 134 3.41 16.25 -3.13
CA LEU A 134 2.67 16.65 -1.94
C LEU A 134 1.31 15.97 -1.87
N LEU A 135 0.54 15.96 -2.95
CA LEU A 135 -0.76 15.30 -3.02
C LEU A 135 -0.64 13.80 -2.79
N LEU A 136 0.35 13.15 -3.40
CA LEU A 136 0.62 11.73 -3.17
C LEU A 136 0.98 11.45 -1.70
N ASP A 137 1.79 12.29 -1.05
CA ASP A 137 2.12 12.14 0.37
C ASP A 137 0.88 12.25 1.26
N ILE A 138 -0.03 13.18 0.98
CA ILE A 138 -1.32 13.31 1.67
C ILE A 138 -2.16 12.04 1.48
N TRP A 139 -2.37 11.59 0.23
CA TRP A 139 -3.17 10.41 -0.07
C TRP A 139 -2.58 9.13 0.54
N TYR A 140 -1.27 8.93 0.47
CA TYR A 140 -0.61 7.78 1.11
C TYR A 140 -0.76 7.82 2.63
N THR A 141 -0.71 9.01 3.25
CA THR A 141 -0.92 9.16 4.70
C THR A 141 -2.35 8.79 5.07
N TYR A 142 -3.35 9.27 4.34
CA TYR A 142 -4.74 8.89 4.57
C TYR A 142 -4.97 7.39 4.40
N LEU A 143 -4.46 6.81 3.32
CA LEU A 143 -4.58 5.38 3.06
C LEU A 143 -3.93 4.56 4.17
N PHE A 144 -2.74 4.96 4.62
CA PHE A 144 -2.04 4.30 5.72
C PHE A 144 -2.90 4.26 6.98
N HIS A 145 -3.44 5.40 7.40
CA HIS A 145 -4.26 5.46 8.61
C HIS A 145 -5.61 4.77 8.45
N PHE A 146 -6.17 4.78 7.26
CA PHE A 146 -7.38 4.04 6.97
C PHE A 146 -7.16 2.52 7.13
N VAL A 147 -6.08 2.00 6.55
CA VAL A 147 -5.72 0.58 6.68
C VAL A 147 -5.36 0.25 8.14
N GLU A 148 -4.61 1.11 8.83
CA GLU A 148 -4.29 0.95 10.24
C GLU A 148 -5.56 0.83 11.09
N ALA A 149 -6.55 1.71 10.87
CA ALA A 149 -7.82 1.68 11.58
C ALA A 149 -8.59 0.37 11.33
N LEU A 150 -8.61 -0.11 10.07
CA LEU A 150 -9.23 -1.39 9.73
C LEU A 150 -8.52 -2.57 10.43
N LEU A 151 -7.19 -2.63 10.37
CA LEU A 151 -6.43 -3.70 11.03
C LEU A 151 -6.71 -3.75 12.53
N ARG A 152 -6.75 -2.59 13.20
CA ARG A 152 -7.12 -2.49 14.61
C ARG A 152 -8.55 -2.95 14.85
N LEU A 153 -9.50 -2.54 14.01
CA LEU A 153 -10.90 -2.95 14.11
C LEU A 153 -11.07 -4.47 14.04
N TYR A 154 -10.27 -5.14 13.22
CA TYR A 154 -10.26 -6.60 13.12
C TYR A 154 -9.40 -7.29 14.20
N GLY A 155 -8.67 -6.53 15.02
CA GLY A 155 -7.87 -7.03 16.13
C GLY A 155 -6.46 -7.49 15.76
N PHE A 156 -5.95 -7.09 14.60
CA PHE A 156 -4.55 -7.33 14.23
C PHE A 156 -3.59 -6.46 15.04
N ASP A 157 -2.37 -6.96 15.23
CA ASP A 157 -1.25 -6.17 15.71
C ASP A 157 -0.60 -5.42 14.54
N ASN A 158 -0.69 -4.09 14.55
CA ASN A 158 -0.15 -3.23 13.50
C ASN A 158 1.37 -3.09 13.57
N TYR A 159 2.01 -3.52 14.63
CA TYR A 159 3.45 -3.50 14.80
C TYR A 159 4.13 -4.78 14.28
N TYR A 160 3.35 -5.78 13.91
CA TYR A 160 3.86 -7.00 13.31
C TYR A 160 3.85 -6.91 11.78
N TRP A 161 5.02 -6.64 11.22
CA TRP A 161 5.17 -6.35 9.79
C TRP A 161 5.30 -7.60 8.94
N VAL A 162 4.53 -7.65 7.85
CA VAL A 162 4.58 -8.72 6.83
C VAL A 162 5.62 -8.41 5.75
N TYR A 163 5.77 -7.12 5.41
CA TYR A 163 6.61 -6.60 4.35
C TYR A 163 7.33 -5.35 4.84
N HIS A 164 8.43 -4.92 4.22
CA HIS A 164 9.26 -3.81 4.70
C HIS A 164 9.83 -4.01 6.13
N ARG A 165 10.33 -5.18 6.40
CA ARG A 165 11.09 -5.45 7.64
C ARG A 165 12.44 -4.73 7.57
N THR A 166 12.69 -3.83 8.50
CA THR A 166 13.98 -3.18 8.72
C THR A 166 14.80 -3.97 9.72
#